data_19cd129e5c311a830932e035f41eb7f7
#
_entry.id   19cd129e5c311a830932e035f41eb7f7
#
_cell.length_a   1.000
_cell.length_b   1.000
_cell.length_c   1.000
_cell.angle_alpha   90.00
_cell.angle_beta   90.00
_cell.angle_gamma   90.00
#
_symmetry.space_group_name_H-M   'P 1'
#
loop_
_entity.id
_entity.type
_entity.pdbx_description
1 polymer ?
#
loop_
_entity_poly.entity_id
_entity_poly.type
_entity_poly.pdbx_seq_one_letter_code
_entity_poly.pdbx_strand_id
1 'polypeptide(L)'
;MKKKLANTKCTVKLRKSEYRDEWYLIIDIYPVYKTPNGKPCRIKEGVNRSVTTPIWDKSHVAKTHPDGSVTYKPRRDANGVIMCRSAVDNEACLYADKIRALRQREYDNQELYTEKEAEIVAQNERSQCNFIEYFKMEKERRHKVNSESIRINWNRVYELLKIFAKGDTILFGDIDLKLMEDFKLFMLTAPQGGKKKGTVSRNTAVTYFSIFKAALKQAFVDGYLTVDLAAKVKGIPEQESRREYLTMEELNVLAATPCDRPIIKRAALFSALTGMRHVDIQKLKWGEIVKDGDHWRVNFTQQKTKGVEYTPISEQAYQLCGERLDDKRLVFESLPSPSWISDPLARWIKAAGITKHITFHCLSHSKIFY
;
A
#
# COMPACT_ATOMS: atom_id res chain seq x y z
N MET A 1 -5.21 21.72 17.13
CA MET A 1 -3.90 22.42 17.25
C MET A 1 -3.12 21.76 18.39
N LYS A 2 -2.06 20.98 18.11
CA LYS A 2 -1.15 20.49 19.15
C LYS A 2 -0.39 21.69 19.73
N LYS A 3 -0.61 22.01 21.00
CA LYS A 3 0.25 22.96 21.71
C LYS A 3 1.68 22.43 21.66
N LYS A 4 2.60 23.17 21.02
CA LYS A 4 4.03 22.92 21.15
C LYS A 4 4.36 23.04 22.64
N LEU A 5 4.63 21.93 23.31
CA LEU A 5 5.21 21.96 24.65
C LEU A 5 6.55 22.69 24.54
N ALA A 6 6.74 23.73 25.35
CA ALA A 6 8.01 24.44 25.39
C ALA A 6 9.04 23.50 26.03
N ASN A 7 10.15 23.23 25.31
CA ASN A 7 11.20 22.36 25.80
C ASN A 7 11.75 22.85 27.14
N THR A 8 11.88 21.95 28.09
CA THR A 8 12.49 22.24 29.41
C THR A 8 13.91 22.73 29.24
N LYS A 9 14.22 23.88 29.87
CA LYS A 9 15.55 24.48 29.78
C LYS A 9 16.22 24.54 31.15
N CYS A 10 17.44 24.05 31.25
CA CYS A 10 18.27 24.14 32.45
C CYS A 10 19.27 25.27 32.33
N THR A 11 19.33 26.15 33.36
CA THR A 11 20.22 27.32 33.36
C THR A 11 20.90 27.48 34.71
N VAL A 12 22.22 27.65 34.73
CA VAL A 12 22.95 27.99 35.96
C VAL A 12 22.66 29.43 36.36
N LYS A 13 22.28 29.66 37.61
CA LYS A 13 22.02 30.99 38.17
C LYS A 13 22.77 31.17 39.50
N LEU A 14 22.95 32.44 39.90
CA LEU A 14 23.51 32.86 41.15
C LEU A 14 22.39 33.29 42.13
N ARG A 15 22.43 32.79 43.37
CA ARG A 15 21.54 33.19 44.46
C ARG A 15 22.44 33.75 45.57
N LYS A 16 22.25 35.02 45.95
CA LYS A 16 23.02 35.67 47.05
C LYS A 16 22.74 34.96 48.37
N SER A 17 23.78 34.74 49.15
CA SER A 17 23.68 34.30 50.53
C SER A 17 23.13 35.44 51.39
N GLU A 18 22.34 35.10 52.42
CA GLU A 18 21.82 36.10 53.39
C GLU A 18 22.80 36.38 54.49
N TYR A 19 23.77 35.48 54.72
CA TYR A 19 24.68 35.54 55.88
C TYR A 19 26.15 35.78 55.52
N ARG A 20 26.53 35.57 54.23
CA ARG A 20 27.90 35.69 53.75
C ARG A 20 27.96 36.46 52.44
N ASP A 21 29.10 37.08 52.17
CA ASP A 21 29.31 37.77 50.89
C ASP A 21 29.72 36.78 49.78
N GLU A 22 28.80 35.86 49.50
CA GLU A 22 28.96 34.80 48.50
C GLU A 22 27.64 34.56 47.76
N TRP A 23 27.72 33.92 46.60
CA TRP A 23 26.58 33.54 45.78
C TRP A 23 26.57 32.01 45.58
N TYR A 24 25.46 31.39 45.97
CA TYR A 24 25.25 29.95 45.72
C TYR A 24 24.94 29.73 44.24
N LEU A 25 25.57 28.68 43.64
CA LEU A 25 25.28 28.18 42.31
C LEU A 25 24.04 27.29 42.37
N ILE A 26 23.06 27.63 41.57
CA ILE A 26 21.82 26.86 41.45
C ILE A 26 21.49 26.59 39.96
N ILE A 27 20.88 25.44 39.70
CA ILE A 27 20.30 25.09 38.38
C ILE A 27 18.82 25.48 38.42
N ASP A 28 18.42 26.39 37.56
CA ASP A 28 17.03 26.79 37.36
C ASP A 28 16.46 26.02 36.17
N ILE A 29 15.45 25.25 36.41
CA ILE A 29 14.84 24.33 35.44
C ILE A 29 13.41 24.80 35.17
N TYR A 30 13.12 25.17 33.92
CA TYR A 30 11.81 25.71 33.54
C TYR A 30 11.61 25.61 32.02
N PRO A 31 10.37 25.36 31.52
CA PRO A 31 9.20 24.90 32.26
C PRO A 31 9.27 23.41 32.60
N VAL A 32 8.79 22.98 33.75
CA VAL A 32 8.62 21.56 34.10
C VAL A 32 7.13 21.28 34.27
N TYR A 33 6.63 20.25 33.61
CA TYR A 33 5.23 19.84 33.67
C TYR A 33 5.12 18.55 34.49
N LYS A 34 4.41 18.62 35.64
CA LYS A 34 4.16 17.45 36.48
C LYS A 34 3.07 16.52 35.93
N THR A 35 2.22 17.07 35.07
CA THR A 35 1.15 16.35 34.36
C THR A 35 1.03 16.91 32.94
N PRO A 36 0.63 16.12 31.93
CA PRO A 36 0.58 16.54 30.52
C PRO A 36 -0.21 17.83 30.23
N ASN A 37 -1.22 18.14 31.06
CA ASN A 37 -2.06 19.32 30.93
C ASN A 37 -1.92 20.30 32.12
N GLY A 38 -0.88 20.11 32.96
CA GLY A 38 -0.64 20.91 34.14
C GLY A 38 -0.07 22.31 33.82
N LYS A 39 -0.10 23.20 34.84
CA LYS A 39 0.61 24.47 34.73
C LYS A 39 2.12 24.23 34.83
N PRO A 40 2.93 24.97 34.06
CA PRO A 40 4.38 24.87 34.17
C PRO A 40 4.86 25.30 35.55
N CYS A 41 5.69 24.49 36.18
CA CYS A 41 6.35 24.80 37.44
C CYS A 41 7.86 25.01 37.21
N ARG A 42 8.50 25.67 38.16
CA ARG A 42 9.95 25.93 38.17
C ARG A 42 10.59 25.15 39.29
N ILE A 43 11.67 24.43 38.96
CA ILE A 43 12.48 23.70 39.91
C ILE A 43 13.82 24.46 40.04
N LYS A 44 14.30 24.61 41.29
CA LYS A 44 15.63 25.17 41.59
C LYS A 44 16.41 24.10 42.38
N GLU A 45 17.53 23.66 41.81
CA GLU A 45 18.42 22.67 42.41
C GLU A 45 19.74 23.32 42.83
N GLY A 46 20.16 23.14 44.07
CA GLY A 46 21.45 23.63 44.57
C GLY A 46 22.59 22.76 44.09
N VAL A 47 23.71 23.35 43.69
CA VAL A 47 24.89 22.67 43.23
C VAL A 47 25.90 22.36 44.37
N ASN A 48 25.58 22.84 45.57
CA ASN A 48 26.47 22.76 46.75
C ASN A 48 27.86 23.41 46.53
N ARG A 49 27.89 24.46 45.72
CA ARG A 49 29.05 25.30 45.47
C ARG A 49 28.62 26.77 45.53
N SER A 50 29.56 27.62 46.01
CA SER A 50 29.39 29.07 46.05
C SER A 50 30.56 29.75 45.34
N VAL A 51 30.37 31.00 44.96
CA VAL A 51 31.38 31.87 44.36
C VAL A 51 31.35 33.24 45.07
N THR A 52 32.52 33.87 45.21
CA THR A 52 32.70 35.14 45.91
C THR A 52 33.02 36.31 44.96
N THR A 53 33.51 36.03 43.75
CA THR A 53 34.05 37.04 42.83
C THR A 53 33.35 37.01 41.43
N PRO A 54 32.00 36.93 41.32
CA PRO A 54 31.35 36.93 40.04
C PRO A 54 31.55 38.26 39.30
N ILE A 55 31.69 38.18 37.97
CA ILE A 55 31.76 39.33 37.09
C ILE A 55 30.34 39.63 36.62
N TRP A 56 29.90 40.87 36.84
CA TRP A 56 28.57 41.37 36.48
C TRP A 56 28.60 42.06 35.14
N ASP A 57 27.60 41.78 34.32
CA ASP A 57 27.38 42.43 33.03
C ASP A 57 26.52 43.69 33.25
N LYS A 58 27.16 44.86 33.33
CA LYS A 58 26.49 46.15 33.55
C LYS A 58 25.57 46.57 32.41
N SER A 59 25.67 45.97 31.23
CA SER A 59 24.78 46.23 30.10
C SER A 59 23.45 45.48 30.21
N HIS A 60 23.34 44.43 31.08
CA HIS A 60 22.14 43.63 31.25
C HIS A 60 21.62 43.66 32.68
N VAL A 61 20.61 44.53 32.92
CA VAL A 61 19.89 44.62 34.19
C VAL A 61 19.08 43.34 34.43
N ALA A 62 19.28 42.72 35.62
CA ALA A 62 18.51 41.58 36.05
C ALA A 62 17.22 41.97 36.77
N LYS A 63 17.29 42.97 37.66
CA LYS A 63 16.16 43.48 38.43
C LYS A 63 16.45 44.91 38.92
N THR A 64 15.46 45.77 38.88
CA THR A 64 15.44 47.05 39.57
C THR A 64 14.60 46.89 40.84
N HIS A 65 15.16 47.27 41.98
CA HIS A 65 14.48 47.20 43.29
C HIS A 65 13.69 48.46 43.58
N PRO A 66 12.68 48.43 44.51
CA PRO A 66 11.88 49.61 44.87
C PRO A 66 12.68 50.75 45.47
N ASP A 67 13.85 50.45 46.05
CA ASP A 67 14.81 51.39 46.62
C ASP A 67 15.72 52.07 45.56
N GLY A 68 15.47 51.82 44.28
CA GLY A 68 16.28 52.32 43.16
C GLY A 68 17.57 51.56 42.90
N SER A 69 17.93 50.58 43.71
CA SER A 69 19.12 49.74 43.47
C SER A 69 18.90 48.79 42.28
N VAL A 70 19.97 48.51 41.54
CA VAL A 70 19.94 47.69 40.35
C VAL A 70 20.85 46.48 40.51
N THR A 71 20.32 45.30 40.27
CA THR A 71 21.11 44.07 40.14
C THR A 71 21.35 43.74 38.67
N TYR A 72 22.56 43.26 38.36
CA TYR A 72 22.97 42.91 37.00
C TYR A 72 22.98 41.41 36.81
N LYS A 73 22.92 40.94 35.55
CA LYS A 73 23.11 39.56 35.23
C LYS A 73 24.61 39.19 35.30
N PRO A 74 24.96 37.97 35.69
CA PRO A 74 26.36 37.55 35.64
C PRO A 74 26.83 37.47 34.17
N ARG A 75 28.07 37.92 33.96
CA ARG A 75 28.70 37.81 32.63
C ARG A 75 29.00 36.34 32.34
N ARG A 76 28.84 35.98 31.08
CA ARG A 76 29.05 34.61 30.60
C ARG A 76 30.10 34.60 29.48
N ASP A 77 30.85 33.51 29.37
CA ASP A 77 31.76 33.24 28.26
C ASP A 77 30.99 32.81 26.98
N ALA A 78 31.72 32.51 25.91
CA ALA A 78 31.16 32.04 24.63
C ALA A 78 30.38 30.72 24.77
N ASN A 79 30.66 29.91 25.77
CA ASN A 79 29.98 28.64 26.05
C ASN A 79 28.78 28.81 27.01
N GLY A 80 28.51 30.05 27.48
CA GLY A 80 27.44 30.33 28.39
C GLY A 80 27.75 30.14 29.89
N VAL A 81 28.99 29.82 30.22
CA VAL A 81 29.45 29.62 31.60
C VAL A 81 29.64 30.95 32.31
N ILE A 82 29.23 31.03 33.58
CA ILE A 82 29.37 32.27 34.38
C ILE A 82 30.85 32.51 34.64
N MET A 83 31.29 33.76 34.42
CA MET A 83 32.68 34.19 34.62
C MET A 83 32.88 34.82 35.99
N CYS A 84 33.99 34.45 36.65
CA CYS A 84 34.45 34.99 37.94
C CYS A 84 35.88 35.50 37.81
N ARG A 85 36.32 36.32 38.78
CA ARG A 85 37.69 36.84 38.82
C ARG A 85 38.68 35.79 39.38
N SER A 86 38.25 34.99 40.35
CA SER A 86 39.02 33.93 40.94
C SER A 86 39.02 32.68 40.09
N ALA A 87 40.16 32.00 39.99
CA ALA A 87 40.27 30.68 39.31
C ALA A 87 39.42 29.60 39.99
N VAL A 88 39.38 29.61 41.33
CA VAL A 88 38.57 28.63 42.11
C VAL A 88 37.09 28.79 41.85
N ASP A 89 36.62 30.08 41.78
CA ASP A 89 35.22 30.36 41.45
C ASP A 89 34.86 29.97 40.01
N ASN A 90 35.79 30.15 39.06
CA ASN A 90 35.61 29.66 37.68
C ASN A 90 35.50 28.16 37.59
N GLU A 91 36.30 27.38 38.36
CA GLU A 91 36.16 25.92 38.45
C GLU A 91 34.80 25.51 39.01
N ALA A 92 34.32 26.22 40.05
CA ALA A 92 32.97 26.02 40.59
C ALA A 92 31.87 26.25 39.55
N CYS A 93 32.01 27.31 38.72
CA CYS A 93 31.08 27.63 37.63
C CYS A 93 31.10 26.57 36.51
N LEU A 94 32.29 26.09 36.14
CA LEU A 94 32.46 25.00 35.19
C LEU A 94 31.84 23.67 35.69
N TYR A 95 32.01 23.39 36.99
CA TYR A 95 31.37 22.22 37.61
C TYR A 95 29.84 22.35 37.57
N ALA A 96 29.28 23.51 37.89
CA ALA A 96 27.84 23.75 37.82
C ALA A 96 27.32 23.59 36.40
N ASP A 97 28.08 24.02 35.39
CA ASP A 97 27.67 23.87 33.98
C ASP A 97 27.69 22.43 33.54
N LYS A 98 28.64 21.58 34.00
CA LYS A 98 28.62 20.15 33.76
C LYS A 98 27.37 19.49 34.35
N ILE A 99 26.94 19.86 35.56
CA ILE A 99 25.72 19.35 36.18
C ILE A 99 24.49 19.84 35.37
N ARG A 100 24.46 21.13 34.95
CA ARG A 100 23.42 21.67 34.08
C ARG A 100 23.29 20.83 32.78
N ALA A 101 24.41 20.48 32.15
CA ALA A 101 24.42 19.69 30.93
C ALA A 101 23.87 18.27 31.15
N LEU A 102 24.21 17.63 32.30
CA LEU A 102 23.62 16.34 32.66
C LEU A 102 22.09 16.45 32.85
N ARG A 103 21.61 17.45 33.59
CA ARG A 103 20.17 17.65 33.81
C ARG A 103 19.44 17.95 32.50
N GLN A 104 20.04 18.76 31.61
CA GLN A 104 19.46 19.01 30.29
C GLN A 104 19.27 17.71 29.50
N ARG A 105 20.28 16.84 29.49
CA ARG A 105 20.16 15.52 28.83
C ARG A 105 19.09 14.63 29.43
N GLU A 106 18.91 14.67 30.75
CA GLU A 106 17.87 13.88 31.41
C GLU A 106 16.47 14.32 30.93
N TYR A 107 16.21 15.64 30.86
CA TYR A 107 14.95 16.16 30.37
C TYR A 107 14.75 15.93 28.87
N ASP A 108 15.79 16.12 28.06
CA ASP A 108 15.74 15.86 26.61
C ASP A 108 15.49 14.36 26.33
N ASN A 109 16.11 13.46 27.10
CA ASN A 109 15.89 12.03 26.99
C ASN A 109 14.48 11.61 27.46
N GLN A 110 13.92 12.26 28.47
CA GLN A 110 12.60 11.93 28.99
C GLN A 110 11.50 12.18 27.95
N GLU A 111 11.62 13.23 27.12
CA GLU A 111 10.73 13.45 25.98
C GLU A 111 10.87 12.35 24.91
N LEU A 112 12.12 11.95 24.61
CA LEU A 112 12.40 10.88 23.64
C LEU A 112 11.91 9.49 24.11
N TYR A 113 12.00 9.21 25.41
CA TYR A 113 11.49 7.93 25.96
C TYR A 113 9.97 7.87 25.93
N THR A 114 9.25 8.95 26.24
CA THR A 114 7.79 8.98 26.17
C THR A 114 7.25 8.82 24.75
N GLU A 115 7.90 9.38 23.73
CA GLU A 115 7.53 9.18 22.32
C GLU A 115 7.77 7.72 21.90
N LYS A 116 8.91 7.15 22.23
CA LYS A 116 9.21 5.72 21.93
C LYS A 116 8.29 4.75 22.66
N GLU A 117 7.96 5.01 23.92
CA GLU A 117 7.01 4.21 24.67
C GLU A 117 5.62 4.27 24.02
N ALA A 118 5.17 5.44 23.59
CA ALA A 118 3.89 5.60 22.89
C ALA A 118 3.88 4.86 21.53
N GLU A 119 5.00 4.89 20.79
CA GLU A 119 5.15 4.12 19.54
C GLU A 119 5.10 2.61 19.80
N ILE A 120 5.79 2.12 20.83
CA ILE A 120 5.78 0.70 21.20
C ILE A 120 4.37 0.25 21.60
N VAL A 121 3.65 1.04 22.41
CA VAL A 121 2.27 0.73 22.79
C VAL A 121 1.37 0.69 21.56
N ALA A 122 1.44 1.71 20.69
CA ALA A 122 0.65 1.75 19.46
C ALA A 122 0.96 0.58 18.51
N GLN A 123 2.24 0.16 18.42
CA GLN A 123 2.64 -0.99 17.62
C GLN A 123 2.13 -2.32 18.24
N ASN A 124 2.16 -2.44 19.56
CA ASN A 124 1.60 -3.61 20.25
C ASN A 124 0.09 -3.71 20.04
N GLU A 125 -0.65 -2.61 20.13
CA GLU A 125 -2.08 -2.59 19.81
C GLU A 125 -2.37 -3.03 18.38
N ARG A 126 -1.59 -2.51 17.40
CA ARG A 126 -1.71 -2.90 15.99
C ARG A 126 -1.39 -4.39 15.77
N SER A 127 -0.42 -4.93 16.48
CA SER A 127 -0.05 -6.35 16.40
C SER A 127 -1.17 -7.28 16.85
N GLN A 128 -2.06 -6.84 17.76
CA GLN A 128 -3.22 -7.58 18.22
C GLN A 128 -4.45 -7.45 17.31
N CYS A 129 -4.40 -6.60 16.28
CA CYS A 129 -5.48 -6.50 15.30
C CYS A 129 -5.55 -7.74 14.41
N ASN A 130 -6.76 -8.10 14.00
CA ASN A 130 -7.01 -9.27 13.15
C ASN A 130 -6.79 -8.93 11.67
N PHE A 131 -5.83 -9.59 11.04
CA PHE A 131 -5.53 -9.44 9.62
C PHE A 131 -6.68 -9.90 8.71
N ILE A 132 -7.46 -10.93 9.08
CA ILE A 132 -8.59 -11.40 8.24
C ILE A 132 -9.67 -10.30 8.15
N GLU A 133 -9.95 -9.61 9.26
CA GLU A 133 -10.86 -8.46 9.26
C GLU A 133 -10.29 -7.29 8.44
N TYR A 134 -9.00 -7.01 8.59
CA TYR A 134 -8.32 -6.01 7.76
C TYR A 134 -8.41 -6.36 6.27
N PHE A 135 -8.16 -7.62 5.90
CA PHE A 135 -8.27 -8.11 4.52
C PHE A 135 -9.69 -7.93 3.97
N LYS A 136 -10.71 -8.17 4.79
CA LYS A 136 -12.11 -7.93 4.43
C LYS A 136 -12.37 -6.45 4.12
N MET A 137 -11.91 -5.54 4.98
CA MET A 137 -12.04 -4.09 4.74
C MET A 137 -11.30 -3.66 3.46
N GLU A 138 -10.08 -4.13 3.26
CA GLU A 138 -9.28 -3.82 2.07
C GLU A 138 -9.93 -4.36 0.79
N LYS A 139 -10.47 -5.56 0.82
CA LYS A 139 -11.26 -6.16 -0.24
C LYS A 139 -12.45 -5.25 -0.61
N GLU A 140 -13.23 -4.79 0.35
CA GLU A 140 -14.38 -3.92 0.14
C GLU A 140 -13.97 -2.55 -0.42
N ARG A 141 -12.87 -1.98 0.07
CA ARG A 141 -12.29 -0.75 -0.46
C ARG A 141 -11.95 -0.87 -1.94
N ARG A 142 -11.32 -1.97 -2.34
CA ARG A 142 -10.93 -2.25 -3.72
C ARG A 142 -12.11 -2.61 -4.62
N HIS A 143 -13.19 -3.16 -4.08
CA HIS A 143 -14.39 -3.51 -4.86
C HIS A 143 -15.06 -2.30 -5.53
N LYS A 144 -14.89 -1.11 -4.98
CA LYS A 144 -15.47 0.12 -5.55
C LYS A 144 -14.89 0.51 -6.91
N VAL A 145 -13.66 0.08 -7.22
CA VAL A 145 -12.91 0.50 -8.42
C VAL A 145 -12.53 -0.67 -9.34
N ASN A 146 -12.62 -1.91 -8.88
CA ASN A 146 -12.13 -3.08 -9.61
C ASN A 146 -13.21 -3.76 -10.46
N SER A 147 -12.75 -4.48 -11.51
CA SER A 147 -13.59 -5.32 -12.35
C SER A 147 -14.18 -6.50 -11.57
N GLU A 148 -15.28 -7.07 -12.05
CA GLU A 148 -15.96 -8.22 -11.44
C GLU A 148 -15.02 -9.42 -11.21
N SER A 149 -14.15 -9.72 -12.19
CA SER A 149 -13.22 -10.86 -12.07
C SER A 149 -12.19 -10.66 -10.95
N ILE A 150 -11.72 -9.42 -10.73
CA ILE A 150 -10.83 -9.10 -9.61
C ILE A 150 -11.57 -9.26 -8.29
N ARG A 151 -12.81 -8.80 -8.20
CA ARG A 151 -13.67 -8.95 -7.01
C ARG A 151 -13.86 -10.41 -6.63
N ILE A 152 -14.14 -11.29 -7.61
CA ILE A 152 -14.27 -12.73 -7.41
C ILE A 152 -12.98 -13.32 -6.84
N ASN A 153 -11.81 -12.93 -7.38
CA ASN A 153 -10.52 -13.44 -6.90
C ASN A 153 -10.23 -12.98 -5.46
N TRP A 154 -10.51 -11.71 -5.11
CA TRP A 154 -10.36 -11.22 -3.73
C TRP A 154 -11.28 -11.93 -2.75
N ASN A 155 -12.53 -12.17 -3.13
CA ASN A 155 -13.47 -12.95 -2.33
C ASN A 155 -12.94 -14.37 -2.10
N ARG A 156 -12.39 -15.00 -3.14
CA ARG A 156 -11.86 -16.35 -3.01
C ARG A 156 -10.64 -16.41 -2.11
N VAL A 157 -9.71 -15.45 -2.19
CA VAL A 157 -8.56 -15.39 -1.28
C VAL A 157 -9.02 -15.18 0.17
N TYR A 158 -10.03 -14.36 0.42
CA TYR A 158 -10.62 -14.20 1.74
C TYR A 158 -11.11 -15.53 2.33
N GLU A 159 -11.87 -16.32 1.55
CA GLU A 159 -12.32 -17.66 1.99
C GLU A 159 -11.14 -18.62 2.24
N LEU A 160 -10.11 -18.57 1.39
CA LEU A 160 -8.92 -19.41 1.56
C LEU A 160 -8.10 -19.02 2.79
N LEU A 161 -8.04 -17.73 3.15
CA LEU A 161 -7.42 -17.28 4.40
C LEU A 161 -8.12 -17.88 5.62
N LYS A 162 -9.45 -17.92 5.64
CA LYS A 162 -10.22 -18.54 6.72
C LYS A 162 -9.98 -20.04 6.83
N ILE A 163 -9.89 -20.73 5.69
CA ILE A 163 -9.56 -22.16 5.65
C ILE A 163 -8.15 -22.41 6.18
N PHE A 164 -7.17 -21.60 5.77
CA PHE A 164 -5.80 -21.70 6.22
C PHE A 164 -5.67 -21.45 7.73
N ALA A 165 -6.32 -20.42 8.24
CA ALA A 165 -6.37 -20.07 9.66
C ALA A 165 -7.14 -21.08 10.51
N LYS A 166 -7.92 -21.99 9.89
CA LYS A 166 -8.91 -22.85 10.55
C LYS A 166 -9.89 -22.06 11.43
N GLY A 167 -10.21 -20.84 11.00
CA GLY A 167 -11.06 -19.89 11.72
C GLY A 167 -11.04 -18.51 11.07
N ASP A 168 -11.45 -17.51 11.85
CA ASP A 168 -11.62 -16.13 11.38
C ASP A 168 -10.53 -15.17 11.92
N THR A 169 -9.42 -15.69 12.48
CA THR A 169 -8.42 -14.85 13.15
C THR A 169 -7.01 -15.24 12.76
N ILE A 170 -6.26 -14.26 12.29
CA ILE A 170 -4.80 -14.21 12.19
C ILE A 170 -4.40 -12.85 12.74
N LEU A 171 -3.61 -12.80 13.81
CA LEU A 171 -3.16 -11.53 14.35
C LEU A 171 -2.00 -10.97 13.51
N PHE A 172 -1.90 -9.65 13.40
CA PHE A 172 -0.77 -9.04 12.70
C PHE A 172 0.58 -9.40 13.34
N GLY A 173 0.61 -9.63 14.66
CA GLY A 173 1.79 -10.08 15.38
C GLY A 173 2.28 -11.48 15.00
N ASP A 174 1.38 -12.32 14.49
CA ASP A 174 1.70 -13.70 14.06
C ASP A 174 2.17 -13.74 12.59
N ILE A 175 2.06 -12.64 11.84
CA ILE A 175 2.44 -12.61 10.43
C ILE A 175 3.95 -12.40 10.31
N ASP A 176 4.64 -13.48 10.02
CA ASP A 176 6.06 -13.53 9.76
C ASP A 176 6.39 -14.14 8.39
N LEU A 177 7.66 -14.28 8.07
CA LEU A 177 8.11 -14.90 6.82
C LEU A 177 7.69 -16.37 6.72
N LYS A 178 7.62 -17.06 7.86
CA LYS A 178 7.22 -18.47 7.91
C LYS A 178 5.74 -18.62 7.55
N LEU A 179 4.87 -17.84 8.16
CA LEU A 179 3.44 -17.84 7.83
C LEU A 179 3.21 -17.53 6.35
N MET A 180 3.98 -16.61 5.76
CA MET A 180 3.89 -16.29 4.34
C MET A 180 4.29 -17.48 3.45
N GLU A 181 5.37 -18.19 3.77
CA GLU A 181 5.80 -19.38 3.03
C GLU A 181 4.80 -20.53 3.23
N ASP A 182 4.28 -20.74 4.43
CA ASP A 182 3.25 -21.73 4.73
C ASP A 182 1.96 -21.45 3.94
N PHE A 183 1.52 -20.20 3.87
CA PHE A 183 0.37 -19.79 3.05
C PHE A 183 0.63 -19.98 1.55
N LYS A 184 1.84 -19.69 1.09
CA LYS A 184 2.27 -19.94 -0.30
C LYS A 184 2.20 -21.43 -0.66
N LEU A 185 2.68 -22.31 0.21
CA LEU A 185 2.58 -23.76 0.04
C LEU A 185 1.11 -24.23 0.06
N PHE A 186 0.31 -23.70 0.98
CA PHE A 186 -1.12 -23.97 1.04
C PHE A 186 -1.83 -23.60 -0.28
N MET A 187 -1.47 -22.45 -0.90
CA MET A 187 -2.05 -22.04 -2.18
C MET A 187 -1.85 -23.06 -3.31
N LEU A 188 -0.75 -23.82 -3.30
CA LEU A 188 -0.48 -24.85 -4.31
C LEU A 188 -1.39 -26.08 -4.17
N THR A 189 -1.97 -26.28 -3.00
CA THR A 189 -2.86 -27.42 -2.69
C THR A 189 -4.27 -26.97 -2.30
N ALA A 190 -4.55 -25.67 -2.38
CA ALA A 190 -5.81 -25.08 -1.94
C ALA A 190 -7.00 -25.66 -2.72
N PRO A 191 -8.16 -25.88 -2.08
CA PRO A 191 -9.33 -26.41 -2.75
C PRO A 191 -9.86 -25.43 -3.79
N GLN A 192 -10.33 -25.95 -4.93
CA GLN A 192 -10.82 -25.13 -6.04
C GLN A 192 -12.10 -24.33 -5.67
N GLY A 193 -12.91 -24.85 -4.75
CA GLY A 193 -14.15 -24.22 -4.29
C GLY A 193 -15.34 -24.48 -5.19
N GLY A 194 -16.54 -24.15 -4.67
CA GLY A 194 -17.79 -24.43 -5.34
C GLY A 194 -18.10 -25.93 -5.43
N LYS A 195 -18.80 -26.36 -6.50
CA LYS A 195 -19.16 -27.75 -6.75
C LYS A 195 -18.01 -28.60 -7.33
N LYS A 196 -16.90 -27.95 -7.73
CA LYS A 196 -15.77 -28.65 -8.36
C LYS A 196 -14.89 -29.28 -7.29
N LYS A 197 -14.64 -30.60 -7.42
CA LYS A 197 -13.66 -31.33 -6.62
C LYS A 197 -12.27 -31.14 -7.24
N GLY A 198 -11.25 -30.86 -6.40
CA GLY A 198 -9.86 -30.68 -6.84
C GLY A 198 -9.19 -29.46 -6.23
N THR A 199 -7.96 -29.23 -6.65
CA THR A 199 -7.14 -28.10 -6.22
C THR A 199 -7.11 -27.00 -7.29
N VAL A 200 -6.77 -25.78 -6.88
CA VAL A 200 -6.58 -24.67 -7.81
C VAL A 200 -5.38 -24.95 -8.75
N SER A 201 -5.46 -24.46 -9.97
CA SER A 201 -4.31 -24.54 -10.89
C SER A 201 -3.15 -23.68 -10.38
N ARG A 202 -1.92 -24.04 -10.78
CA ARG A 202 -0.72 -23.29 -10.39
C ARG A 202 -0.83 -21.80 -10.71
N ASN A 203 -1.30 -21.41 -11.89
CA ASN A 203 -1.44 -20.01 -12.30
C ASN A 203 -2.57 -19.29 -11.52
N THR A 204 -3.58 -20.03 -11.07
CA THR A 204 -4.58 -19.50 -10.12
C THR A 204 -3.95 -19.24 -8.75
N ALA A 205 -3.11 -20.17 -8.26
CA ALA A 205 -2.36 -19.99 -7.01
C ALA A 205 -1.42 -18.77 -7.07
N VAL A 206 -0.75 -18.52 -8.22
CA VAL A 206 0.05 -17.31 -8.46
C VAL A 206 -0.80 -16.05 -8.25
N THR A 207 -1.97 -16.01 -8.88
CA THR A 207 -2.88 -14.86 -8.79
C THR A 207 -3.35 -14.65 -7.34
N TYR A 208 -3.75 -15.70 -6.64
CA TYR A 208 -4.26 -15.63 -5.27
C TYR A 208 -3.16 -15.21 -4.29
N PHE A 209 -1.95 -15.77 -4.42
CA PHE A 209 -0.82 -15.36 -3.58
C PHE A 209 -0.39 -13.92 -3.85
N SER A 210 -0.48 -13.44 -5.09
CA SER A 210 -0.23 -12.03 -5.43
C SER A 210 -1.24 -11.09 -4.76
N ILE A 211 -2.51 -11.49 -4.64
CA ILE A 211 -3.54 -10.75 -3.92
C ILE A 211 -3.22 -10.68 -2.41
N PHE A 212 -2.82 -11.79 -1.81
CA PHE A 212 -2.39 -11.84 -0.41
C PHE A 212 -1.20 -10.90 -0.16
N LYS A 213 -0.17 -10.95 -1.01
CA LYS A 213 0.98 -10.04 -0.96
C LYS A 213 0.56 -8.56 -1.11
N ALA A 214 -0.40 -8.26 -1.97
CA ALA A 214 -0.90 -6.90 -2.16
C ALA A 214 -1.62 -6.38 -0.92
N ALA A 215 -2.36 -7.22 -0.20
CA ALA A 215 -2.99 -6.87 1.07
C ALA A 215 -1.94 -6.61 2.17
N LEU A 216 -0.91 -7.47 2.28
CA LEU A 216 0.19 -7.27 3.24
C LEU A 216 1.01 -6.02 2.96
N LYS A 217 1.28 -5.73 1.67
CA LYS A 217 1.95 -4.48 1.28
C LYS A 217 1.15 -3.26 1.70
N GLN A 218 -0.18 -3.30 1.53
CA GLN A 218 -1.04 -2.22 1.98
C GLN A 218 -1.05 -2.11 3.50
N ALA A 219 -1.09 -3.23 4.23
CA ALA A 219 -1.01 -3.26 5.69
C ALA A 219 0.31 -2.65 6.22
N PHE A 220 1.41 -2.86 5.51
CA PHE A 220 2.68 -2.17 5.81
C PHE A 220 2.56 -0.65 5.60
N VAL A 221 1.98 -0.19 4.49
CA VAL A 221 1.74 1.24 4.23
C VAL A 221 0.82 1.86 5.28
N ASP A 222 -0.20 1.13 5.72
CA ASP A 222 -1.15 1.57 6.74
C ASP A 222 -0.56 1.47 8.18
N GLY A 223 0.68 0.98 8.33
CA GLY A 223 1.44 0.93 9.59
C GLY A 223 1.07 -0.22 10.54
N TYR A 224 0.36 -1.24 10.07
CA TYR A 224 0.10 -2.46 10.85
C TYR A 224 1.33 -3.39 10.93
N LEU A 225 2.18 -3.35 9.91
CA LEU A 225 3.44 -4.09 9.87
C LEU A 225 4.62 -3.12 9.90
N THR A 226 5.67 -3.46 10.63
CA THR A 226 6.91 -2.67 10.72
C THR A 226 7.87 -2.94 9.58
N VAL A 227 7.65 -4.05 8.84
CA VAL A 227 8.51 -4.51 7.75
C VAL A 227 7.66 -4.88 6.55
N ASP A 228 8.07 -4.51 5.35
CA ASP A 228 7.44 -4.97 4.10
C ASP A 228 7.78 -6.45 3.85
N LEU A 229 6.97 -7.34 4.45
CA LEU A 229 7.09 -8.79 4.27
C LEU A 229 6.77 -9.20 2.81
N ALA A 230 5.90 -8.46 2.14
CA ALA A 230 5.54 -8.75 0.75
C ALA A 230 6.73 -8.61 -0.20
N ALA A 231 7.68 -7.71 0.08
CA ALA A 231 8.90 -7.57 -0.70
C ALA A 231 9.91 -8.70 -0.45
N LYS A 232 9.91 -9.29 0.75
CA LYS A 232 10.89 -10.32 1.15
C LYS A 232 10.58 -11.72 0.63
N VAL A 233 9.31 -12.06 0.36
CA VAL A 233 8.90 -13.38 -0.11
C VAL A 233 8.70 -13.37 -1.62
N LYS A 234 9.41 -14.28 -2.31
CA LYS A 234 9.23 -14.47 -3.76
C LYS A 234 7.85 -15.05 -4.07
N GLY A 235 7.23 -14.55 -5.15
CA GLY A 235 5.97 -15.09 -5.67
C GLY A 235 6.07 -16.56 -6.05
N ILE A 236 4.92 -17.19 -6.29
CA ILE A 236 4.85 -18.51 -6.91
C ILE A 236 5.25 -18.35 -8.38
N PRO A 237 6.22 -19.12 -8.91
CA PRO A 237 6.57 -19.04 -10.32
C PRO A 237 5.40 -19.52 -11.20
N GLU A 238 5.13 -18.77 -12.25
CA GLU A 238 4.11 -19.13 -13.23
C GLU A 238 4.49 -20.41 -13.98
N GLN A 239 3.49 -21.16 -14.38
CA GLN A 239 3.63 -22.29 -15.28
C GLN A 239 3.28 -21.84 -16.69
N GLU A 240 4.20 -21.99 -17.61
CA GLU A 240 3.91 -21.76 -19.02
C GLU A 240 2.76 -22.66 -19.47
N SER A 241 1.72 -22.05 -20.02
CA SER A 241 0.64 -22.77 -20.69
C SER A 241 0.82 -22.60 -22.19
N ARG A 242 1.14 -23.67 -22.90
CA ARG A 242 1.09 -23.65 -24.36
C ARG A 242 -0.38 -23.49 -24.77
N ARG A 243 -0.67 -22.37 -25.39
CA ARG A 243 -1.99 -22.14 -25.98
C ARG A 243 -2.00 -22.76 -27.36
N GLU A 244 -2.98 -23.58 -27.61
CA GLU A 244 -3.22 -24.15 -28.95
C GLU A 244 -3.94 -23.08 -29.79
N TYR A 245 -3.63 -23.04 -31.08
CA TYR A 245 -4.29 -22.22 -32.08
C TYR A 245 -4.61 -23.05 -33.32
N LEU A 246 -5.57 -22.58 -34.10
CA LEU A 246 -5.94 -23.23 -35.36
C LEU A 246 -4.97 -22.83 -36.48
N THR A 247 -4.56 -23.78 -37.30
CA THR A 247 -3.92 -23.51 -38.59
C THR A 247 -4.98 -23.01 -39.61
N MET A 248 -4.53 -22.53 -40.79
CA MET A 248 -5.45 -22.13 -41.86
C MET A 248 -6.31 -23.28 -42.32
N GLU A 249 -5.71 -24.47 -42.52
CA GLU A 249 -6.39 -25.69 -42.94
C GLU A 249 -7.47 -26.07 -41.93
N GLU A 250 -7.14 -26.06 -40.63
CA GLU A 250 -8.08 -26.35 -39.55
C GLU A 250 -9.23 -25.32 -39.48
N LEU A 251 -8.91 -24.02 -39.71
CA LEU A 251 -9.91 -22.96 -39.74
C LEU A 251 -10.87 -23.11 -40.91
N ASN A 252 -10.36 -23.47 -42.09
CA ASN A 252 -11.19 -23.74 -43.27
C ASN A 252 -12.12 -24.93 -43.06
N VAL A 253 -11.60 -26.04 -42.49
CA VAL A 253 -12.42 -27.20 -42.13
C VAL A 253 -13.49 -26.82 -41.12
N LEU A 254 -13.14 -26.05 -40.10
CA LEU A 254 -14.07 -25.57 -39.11
C LEU A 254 -15.15 -24.69 -39.74
N ALA A 255 -14.78 -23.77 -40.64
CA ALA A 255 -15.71 -22.87 -41.34
C ALA A 255 -16.69 -23.66 -42.21
N ALA A 256 -16.25 -24.75 -42.85
CA ALA A 256 -17.11 -25.66 -43.64
C ALA A 256 -18.06 -26.52 -42.79
N THR A 257 -17.69 -26.80 -41.54
CA THR A 257 -18.45 -27.66 -40.64
C THR A 257 -19.75 -27.01 -40.17
N PRO A 258 -20.90 -27.66 -40.23
CA PRO A 258 -22.16 -27.17 -39.68
C PRO A 258 -22.06 -26.93 -38.18
N CYS A 259 -22.73 -25.85 -37.67
CA CYS A 259 -22.77 -25.53 -36.26
C CYS A 259 -24.23 -25.27 -35.82
N ASP A 260 -24.63 -25.92 -34.72
CA ASP A 260 -26.00 -25.79 -34.17
C ASP A 260 -26.32 -24.38 -33.70
N ARG A 261 -25.34 -23.54 -33.55
CA ARG A 261 -25.45 -22.14 -33.10
C ARG A 261 -24.80 -21.19 -34.12
N PRO A 262 -25.51 -20.74 -35.16
CA PRO A 262 -24.95 -19.91 -36.22
C PRO A 262 -24.28 -18.64 -35.73
N ILE A 263 -24.83 -18.00 -34.69
CA ILE A 263 -24.25 -16.79 -34.11
C ILE A 263 -22.85 -17.06 -33.48
N ILE A 264 -22.65 -18.22 -32.84
CA ILE A 264 -21.37 -18.62 -32.28
C ILE A 264 -20.35 -18.87 -33.40
N LYS A 265 -20.75 -19.58 -34.46
CA LYS A 265 -19.91 -19.80 -35.64
C LYS A 265 -19.44 -18.51 -36.27
N ARG A 266 -20.37 -17.57 -36.55
CA ARG A 266 -20.06 -16.27 -37.15
C ARG A 266 -19.08 -15.47 -36.28
N ALA A 267 -19.38 -15.34 -34.98
CA ALA A 267 -18.54 -14.60 -34.06
C ALA A 267 -17.15 -15.23 -33.83
N ALA A 268 -17.08 -16.56 -33.82
CA ALA A 268 -15.83 -17.32 -33.68
C ALA A 268 -14.91 -17.14 -34.89
N LEU A 269 -15.46 -17.25 -36.11
CA LEU A 269 -14.71 -17.01 -37.35
C LEU A 269 -14.31 -15.54 -37.48
N PHE A 270 -15.19 -14.61 -37.11
CA PHE A 270 -14.87 -13.20 -37.06
C PHE A 270 -13.71 -12.92 -36.09
N SER A 271 -13.72 -13.55 -34.90
CA SER A 271 -12.60 -13.47 -33.95
C SER A 271 -11.29 -13.99 -34.53
N ALA A 272 -11.33 -15.10 -35.26
CA ALA A 272 -10.13 -15.69 -35.88
C ALA A 272 -9.54 -14.80 -36.99
N LEU A 273 -10.39 -14.12 -37.78
CA LEU A 273 -9.95 -13.25 -38.87
C LEU A 273 -9.50 -11.87 -38.38
N THR A 274 -10.06 -11.36 -37.28
CA THR A 274 -9.80 -9.98 -36.81
C THR A 274 -8.89 -9.90 -35.60
N GLY A 275 -8.75 -10.99 -34.84
CA GLY A 275 -8.08 -11.00 -33.54
C GLY A 275 -8.86 -10.34 -32.40
N MET A 276 -10.12 -9.97 -32.63
CA MET A 276 -10.96 -9.34 -31.62
C MET A 276 -11.36 -10.34 -30.53
N ARG A 277 -11.35 -9.86 -29.27
CA ARG A 277 -11.74 -10.68 -28.12
C ARG A 277 -13.25 -10.84 -28.05
N HIS A 278 -13.70 -11.95 -27.46
CA HIS A 278 -15.14 -12.24 -27.28
C HIS A 278 -15.92 -11.05 -26.67
N VAL A 279 -15.39 -10.44 -25.62
CA VAL A 279 -16.05 -9.33 -24.91
C VAL A 279 -16.20 -8.06 -25.77
N ASP A 280 -15.29 -7.86 -26.71
CA ASP A 280 -15.32 -6.73 -27.64
C ASP A 280 -16.31 -7.03 -28.77
N ILE A 281 -16.31 -8.25 -29.32
CA ILE A 281 -17.27 -8.71 -30.34
C ILE A 281 -18.72 -8.66 -29.81
N GLN A 282 -18.93 -9.08 -28.55
CA GLN A 282 -20.25 -9.07 -27.91
C GLN A 282 -20.87 -7.66 -27.83
N LYS A 283 -20.03 -6.64 -27.79
CA LYS A 283 -20.46 -5.22 -27.66
C LYS A 283 -20.32 -4.43 -28.95
N LEU A 284 -19.79 -5.04 -30.01
CA LEU A 284 -19.54 -4.38 -31.28
C LEU A 284 -20.87 -3.91 -31.92
N LYS A 285 -20.92 -2.63 -32.26
CA LYS A 285 -22.06 -1.99 -32.89
C LYS A 285 -21.81 -1.77 -34.38
N TRP A 286 -22.89 -1.66 -35.15
CA TRP A 286 -22.79 -1.41 -36.57
C TRP A 286 -22.13 -0.06 -36.91
N GLY A 287 -22.36 0.98 -36.10
CA GLY A 287 -21.69 2.27 -36.25
C GLY A 287 -20.19 2.28 -36.05
N GLU A 288 -19.65 1.21 -35.42
CA GLU A 288 -18.21 1.02 -35.24
C GLU A 288 -17.53 0.37 -36.45
N ILE A 289 -18.31 -0.13 -37.43
CA ILE A 289 -17.82 -0.69 -38.69
C ILE A 289 -17.98 0.34 -39.78
N VAL A 290 -16.87 0.85 -40.28
CA VAL A 290 -16.85 1.89 -41.30
C VAL A 290 -16.08 1.42 -42.54
N LYS A 291 -16.51 1.88 -43.72
CA LYS A 291 -15.80 1.69 -44.97
C LYS A 291 -14.76 2.81 -45.11
N ASP A 292 -13.52 2.47 -45.32
CA ASP A 292 -12.41 3.40 -45.50
C ASP A 292 -11.75 3.12 -46.86
N GLY A 293 -12.16 3.84 -47.88
CA GLY A 293 -11.82 3.54 -49.27
C GLY A 293 -12.40 2.18 -49.69
N ASP A 294 -11.48 1.28 -50.13
CA ASP A 294 -11.87 -0.10 -50.56
C ASP A 294 -11.82 -1.12 -49.42
N HIS A 295 -11.50 -0.68 -48.19
CA HIS A 295 -11.36 -1.57 -47.07
C HIS A 295 -12.37 -1.29 -45.97
N TRP A 296 -12.69 -2.31 -45.18
CA TRP A 296 -13.47 -2.19 -43.97
C TRP A 296 -12.57 -2.02 -42.75
N ARG A 297 -13.04 -1.24 -41.77
CA ARG A 297 -12.35 -0.99 -40.53
C ARG A 297 -13.31 -1.03 -39.34
N VAL A 298 -12.88 -1.60 -38.23
CA VAL A 298 -13.62 -1.54 -36.95
C VAL A 298 -12.93 -0.51 -36.04
N ASN A 299 -13.71 0.46 -35.58
CA ASN A 299 -13.27 1.50 -34.66
C ASN A 299 -13.96 1.25 -33.31
N PHE A 300 -13.26 0.69 -32.35
CA PHE A 300 -13.88 0.35 -31.07
C PHE A 300 -12.94 0.63 -29.89
N THR A 301 -13.53 0.75 -28.70
CA THR A 301 -12.78 0.87 -27.45
C THR A 301 -12.68 -0.49 -26.77
N GLN A 302 -11.48 -1.01 -26.63
CA GLN A 302 -11.26 -2.29 -25.97
C GLN A 302 -11.79 -2.29 -24.53
N GLN A 303 -12.59 -3.29 -24.17
CA GLN A 303 -13.17 -3.38 -22.83
C GLN A 303 -12.12 -3.64 -21.74
N LYS A 304 -11.04 -4.37 -22.07
CA LYS A 304 -10.00 -4.75 -21.10
C LYS A 304 -8.99 -3.63 -20.85
N THR A 305 -8.52 -2.98 -21.90
CA THR A 305 -7.41 -2.00 -21.83
C THR A 305 -7.87 -0.54 -21.94
N LYS A 306 -9.15 -0.33 -22.30
CA LYS A 306 -9.74 1.00 -22.55
C LYS A 306 -9.06 1.79 -23.67
N GLY A 307 -8.18 1.14 -24.45
CA GLY A 307 -7.57 1.74 -25.63
C GLY A 307 -8.55 1.79 -26.79
N VAL A 308 -8.45 2.86 -27.60
CA VAL A 308 -9.14 2.97 -28.88
C VAL A 308 -8.36 2.17 -29.93
N GLU A 309 -9.04 1.28 -30.64
CA GLU A 309 -8.46 0.43 -31.66
C GLU A 309 -9.08 0.72 -33.02
N TYR A 310 -8.22 0.74 -34.02
CA TYR A 310 -8.57 0.90 -35.43
C TYR A 310 -8.10 -0.35 -36.17
N THR A 311 -8.95 -1.35 -36.26
CA THR A 311 -8.57 -2.64 -36.83
C THR A 311 -9.11 -2.77 -38.26
N PRO A 312 -8.26 -2.84 -39.30
CA PRO A 312 -8.70 -3.21 -40.64
C PRO A 312 -9.23 -4.64 -40.62
N ILE A 313 -10.32 -4.87 -41.35
CA ILE A 313 -10.91 -6.18 -41.51
C ILE A 313 -11.08 -6.51 -42.99
N SER A 314 -10.96 -7.79 -43.32
CA SER A 314 -11.17 -8.28 -44.69
C SER A 314 -12.66 -8.26 -45.07
N GLU A 315 -12.93 -8.29 -46.36
CA GLU A 315 -14.29 -8.45 -46.88
C GLU A 315 -14.97 -9.71 -46.31
N GLN A 316 -14.24 -10.82 -46.19
CA GLN A 316 -14.73 -12.05 -45.60
C GLN A 316 -15.13 -11.85 -44.13
N ALA A 317 -14.37 -11.09 -43.35
CA ALA A 317 -14.72 -10.77 -41.97
C ALA A 317 -15.98 -9.88 -41.91
N TYR A 318 -16.11 -8.91 -42.82
CA TYR A 318 -17.31 -8.08 -42.92
C TYR A 318 -18.56 -8.90 -43.26
N GLN A 319 -18.45 -9.87 -44.18
CA GLN A 319 -19.57 -10.75 -44.53
C GLN A 319 -20.07 -11.59 -43.34
N LEU A 320 -19.18 -11.95 -42.40
CA LEU A 320 -19.58 -12.61 -41.18
C LEU A 320 -20.42 -11.76 -40.24
N CYS A 321 -20.40 -10.41 -40.39
CA CYS A 321 -21.23 -9.53 -39.62
C CYS A 321 -22.72 -9.68 -40.00
N GLY A 322 -23.02 -10.11 -41.25
CA GLY A 322 -24.37 -10.26 -41.78
C GLY A 322 -24.91 -8.98 -42.38
N GLU A 323 -26.24 -8.88 -42.49
CA GLU A 323 -26.91 -7.70 -43.04
C GLU A 323 -26.75 -6.51 -42.09
N ARG A 324 -26.36 -5.33 -42.66
CA ARG A 324 -26.18 -4.11 -41.88
C ARG A 324 -27.51 -3.61 -41.34
N LEU A 325 -27.51 -3.38 -40.04
CA LEU A 325 -28.63 -2.79 -39.32
C LEU A 325 -28.29 -1.33 -38.90
N ASP A 326 -29.16 -0.74 -38.09
CA ASP A 326 -28.94 0.59 -37.51
C ASP A 326 -27.63 0.66 -36.71
N ASP A 327 -26.94 1.79 -36.79
CA ASP A 327 -25.63 2.01 -36.19
C ASP A 327 -25.57 1.76 -34.68
N LYS A 328 -26.68 1.86 -33.96
CA LYS A 328 -26.76 1.59 -32.52
C LYS A 328 -26.95 0.13 -32.18
N ARG A 329 -27.36 -0.70 -33.16
CA ARG A 329 -27.59 -2.13 -32.98
C ARG A 329 -26.27 -2.89 -32.85
N LEU A 330 -26.29 -4.00 -32.10
CA LEU A 330 -25.17 -4.91 -32.01
C LEU A 330 -25.03 -5.74 -33.30
N VAL A 331 -23.78 -5.93 -33.74
CA VAL A 331 -23.49 -6.76 -34.92
C VAL A 331 -23.77 -8.25 -34.64
N PHE A 332 -23.43 -8.72 -33.46
CA PHE A 332 -23.63 -10.09 -33.01
C PHE A 332 -24.70 -10.13 -31.90
N GLU A 333 -25.92 -9.71 -32.21
CA GLU A 333 -27.01 -9.76 -31.24
C GLU A 333 -27.23 -11.20 -30.73
N SER A 334 -27.52 -11.31 -29.43
CA SER A 334 -27.71 -12.60 -28.74
C SER A 334 -26.46 -13.50 -28.68
N LEU A 335 -25.25 -12.95 -28.91
CA LEU A 335 -24.03 -13.72 -28.65
C LEU A 335 -23.95 -14.02 -27.14
N PRO A 336 -23.93 -15.32 -26.73
CA PRO A 336 -23.94 -15.69 -25.33
C PRO A 336 -22.68 -15.23 -24.59
N SER A 337 -22.75 -15.17 -23.25
CA SER A 337 -21.58 -14.91 -22.41
C SER A 337 -20.53 -16.03 -22.52
N PRO A 338 -19.27 -15.77 -22.16
CA PRO A 338 -18.19 -16.77 -22.26
C PRO A 338 -18.48 -18.12 -21.59
N SER A 339 -19.23 -18.11 -20.49
CA SER A 339 -19.60 -19.34 -19.76
C SER A 339 -20.58 -20.22 -20.53
N TRP A 340 -21.42 -19.64 -21.39
CA TRP A 340 -22.41 -20.38 -22.20
C TRP A 340 -21.91 -20.74 -23.59
N ILE A 341 -20.80 -20.17 -24.03
CA ILE A 341 -20.20 -20.44 -25.35
C ILE A 341 -19.32 -21.68 -25.34
N SER A 342 -18.72 -22.05 -24.20
CA SER A 342 -17.67 -23.09 -24.12
C SER A 342 -18.14 -24.43 -24.62
N ASP A 343 -19.30 -24.94 -24.20
CA ASP A 343 -19.81 -26.24 -24.56
C ASP A 343 -20.26 -26.32 -26.04
N PRO A 344 -21.06 -25.38 -26.58
CA PRO A 344 -21.40 -25.37 -28.01
C PRO A 344 -20.16 -25.27 -28.91
N LEU A 345 -19.17 -24.42 -28.53
CA LEU A 345 -17.93 -24.30 -29.29
C LEU A 345 -17.14 -25.60 -29.29
N ALA A 346 -16.99 -26.26 -28.15
CA ALA A 346 -16.27 -27.53 -28.04
C ALA A 346 -16.93 -28.63 -28.88
N ARG A 347 -18.28 -28.72 -28.91
CA ARG A 347 -19.01 -29.66 -29.78
C ARG A 347 -18.73 -29.40 -31.25
N TRP A 348 -18.76 -28.11 -31.67
CA TRP A 348 -18.51 -27.74 -33.07
C TRP A 348 -17.07 -28.03 -33.50
N ILE A 349 -16.06 -27.71 -32.64
CA ILE A 349 -14.64 -28.04 -32.85
C ILE A 349 -14.47 -29.55 -33.02
N LYS A 350 -15.10 -30.34 -32.15
CA LYS A 350 -15.06 -31.82 -32.23
C LYS A 350 -15.74 -32.32 -33.50
N ALA A 351 -16.86 -31.77 -33.93
CA ALA A 351 -17.55 -32.12 -35.17
C ALA A 351 -16.68 -31.84 -36.41
N ALA A 352 -15.80 -30.86 -36.37
CA ALA A 352 -14.80 -30.56 -37.38
C ALA A 352 -13.59 -31.53 -37.37
N GLY A 353 -13.56 -32.51 -36.50
CA GLY A 353 -12.44 -33.48 -36.38
C GLY A 353 -11.18 -32.87 -35.75
N ILE A 354 -11.27 -31.69 -35.15
CA ILE A 354 -10.13 -31.00 -34.53
C ILE A 354 -9.95 -31.54 -33.09
N THR A 355 -8.76 -32.11 -32.81
CA THR A 355 -8.43 -32.70 -31.50
C THR A 355 -7.85 -31.73 -30.51
N LYS A 356 -7.45 -30.52 -30.95
CA LYS A 356 -6.90 -29.45 -30.13
C LYS A 356 -7.94 -28.88 -29.16
N HIS A 357 -7.50 -28.48 -27.95
CA HIS A 357 -8.37 -27.79 -26.99
C HIS A 357 -8.48 -26.29 -27.33
N ILE A 358 -9.42 -25.96 -28.20
CA ILE A 358 -9.65 -24.61 -28.68
C ILE A 358 -10.78 -23.96 -27.87
N THR A 359 -10.48 -22.86 -27.23
CA THR A 359 -11.46 -21.95 -26.59
C THR A 359 -11.70 -20.74 -27.49
N PHE A 360 -12.74 -19.96 -27.21
CA PHE A 360 -13.00 -18.73 -27.98
C PHE A 360 -11.79 -17.76 -27.95
N HIS A 361 -11.05 -17.73 -26.85
CA HIS A 361 -9.84 -16.92 -26.74
C HIS A 361 -8.69 -17.43 -27.63
N CYS A 362 -8.60 -18.73 -27.86
CA CYS A 362 -7.61 -19.30 -28.79
C CYS A 362 -7.83 -18.80 -30.23
N LEU A 363 -9.09 -18.57 -30.63
CA LEU A 363 -9.41 -18.08 -31.96
C LEU A 363 -8.87 -16.66 -32.22
N SER A 364 -8.91 -15.79 -31.24
CA SER A 364 -8.34 -14.44 -31.38
C SER A 364 -6.79 -14.44 -31.50
N HIS A 365 -6.13 -15.55 -31.13
CA HIS A 365 -4.70 -15.74 -31.31
C HIS A 365 -4.36 -16.48 -32.62
N SER A 366 -5.36 -17.08 -33.27
CA SER A 366 -5.20 -17.66 -34.61
C SER A 366 -5.20 -16.60 -35.71
N LYS A 367 -5.07 -15.30 -35.34
CA LYS A 367 -5.09 -14.17 -36.29
C LYS A 367 -4.18 -14.44 -37.47
N ILE A 368 -4.78 -14.61 -38.60
CA ILE A 368 -4.10 -14.86 -39.87
C ILE A 368 -3.90 -13.49 -40.49
N PHE A 369 -2.64 -13.04 -40.49
CA PHE A 369 -2.26 -11.84 -41.25
C PHE A 369 -2.30 -12.18 -42.72
N TYR A 370 -3.12 -11.45 -43.47
CA TYR A 370 -3.02 -11.35 -44.90
C TYR A 370 -1.96 -10.31 -45.26
#